data_e9a4ddc07e75ae60f140b84ce50638e1
#
_entry.id   e9a4ddc07e75ae60f140b84ce50638e1
#
_cell.length_a   1.000
_cell.length_b   1.000
_cell.length_c   1.000
_cell.angle_alpha   90.00
_cell.angle_beta   90.00
_cell.angle_gamma   90.00
#
_symmetry.space_group_name_H-M   'P 1'
#
loop_
_entity.id
_entity.type
_entity.pdbx_description
1 polymer ?
#
loop_
_entity_poly.entity_id
_entity_poly.type
_entity_poly.pdbx_seq_one_letter_code
_entity_poly.pdbx_strand_id
1 'polypeptide(L)'
;LGIMPDAAKTVLGCEVSTGNTTFVISKHRTFSDGTLSFNVSDEENRCLSTISGIENAAFLKENAKFALGIVTGNNKEYISTEKQSDNELVLKGSDIQRYKVCPSGNYIRFEPESFQQVAPIEIYRAKEKLLYRFISEVPVFTYDNKQTLSLNSCNIVIPEIDGLAIKYVLAILNSSVVAFFISKKFNSVKLLRSHIEQVPIPIVSAEEQDSIIKKVDRIMNSFENISGLYSELDDMIMGLYHLTVQDRKIITAALAGKNLFIDF
;
A
#
# COMPACT_ATOMS: atom_id res chain seq x y z
N LEU A 1 -29.82 5.57 6.00
CA LEU A 1 -29.65 5.34 4.57
C LEU A 1 -30.78 4.43 4.13
N GLY A 2 -31.78 5.02 3.43
CA GLY A 2 -32.92 4.26 2.92
C GLY A 2 -32.51 3.33 1.76
N ILE A 3 -33.11 2.16 1.69
CA ILE A 3 -32.97 1.27 0.53
C ILE A 3 -33.62 1.98 -0.65
N MET A 4 -32.83 2.41 -1.61
CA MET A 4 -33.35 3.00 -2.84
C MET A 4 -33.91 1.90 -3.76
N PRO A 5 -35.06 2.16 -4.46
CA PRO A 5 -35.58 1.27 -5.49
C PRO A 5 -34.53 1.01 -6.60
N ASP A 6 -34.60 -0.13 -7.28
CA ASP A 6 -33.62 -0.54 -8.28
C ASP A 6 -33.37 0.49 -9.41
N ALA A 7 -34.40 1.27 -9.78
CA ALA A 7 -34.27 2.36 -10.75
C ALA A 7 -33.46 3.56 -10.25
N ALA A 8 -33.17 3.66 -8.95
CA ALA A 8 -32.44 4.76 -8.33
C ALA A 8 -30.99 4.38 -7.97
N LYS A 9 -30.53 3.20 -8.35
CA LYS A 9 -29.14 2.75 -8.14
C LYS A 9 -28.15 3.35 -9.17
N THR A 10 -28.41 4.55 -9.63
CA THR A 10 -27.53 5.27 -10.53
C THR A 10 -27.24 6.67 -9.97
N VAL A 11 -26.02 7.12 -10.16
CA VAL A 11 -25.61 8.50 -9.85
C VAL A 11 -25.49 9.36 -11.10
N LEU A 12 -26.04 8.87 -12.22
CA LEU A 12 -26.01 9.58 -13.51
C LEU A 12 -26.66 10.96 -13.37
N GLY A 13 -25.96 12.00 -13.84
CA GLY A 13 -26.40 13.38 -13.78
C GLY A 13 -26.13 14.10 -12.46
N CYS A 14 -25.60 13.42 -11.44
CA CYS A 14 -25.24 14.07 -10.18
C CYS A 14 -24.01 14.98 -10.36
N GLU A 15 -24.12 16.20 -9.88
CA GLU A 15 -22.96 17.09 -9.68
C GLU A 15 -22.32 16.77 -8.33
N VAL A 16 -21.00 16.58 -8.34
CA VAL A 16 -20.23 16.19 -7.17
C VAL A 16 -19.13 17.22 -6.92
N SER A 17 -19.05 17.73 -5.70
CA SER A 17 -17.94 18.57 -5.23
C SER A 17 -17.13 17.84 -4.19
N THR A 18 -15.83 17.72 -4.42
CA THR A 18 -14.84 17.16 -3.49
C THR A 18 -13.70 18.14 -3.29
N GLY A 19 -13.67 18.83 -2.15
CA GLY A 19 -12.69 19.87 -1.90
C GLY A 19 -12.75 20.96 -2.98
N ASN A 20 -11.70 21.10 -3.79
CA ASN A 20 -11.60 22.13 -4.84
C ASN A 20 -12.04 21.62 -6.23
N THR A 21 -12.56 20.42 -6.34
CA THR A 21 -12.91 19.82 -7.62
C THR A 21 -14.42 19.59 -7.72
N THR A 22 -15.03 20.06 -8.81
CA THR A 22 -16.45 19.79 -9.12
C THR A 22 -16.54 19.08 -10.47
N PHE A 23 -17.35 18.03 -10.54
CA PHE A 23 -17.59 17.29 -11.78
C PHE A 23 -19.01 16.71 -11.80
N VAL A 24 -19.50 16.39 -13.00
CA VAL A 24 -20.80 15.71 -13.20
C VAL A 24 -20.54 14.27 -13.58
N ILE A 25 -21.28 13.35 -12.98
CA ILE A 25 -21.23 11.95 -13.37
C ILE A 25 -22.08 11.78 -14.63
N SER A 26 -21.43 11.65 -15.79
CA SER A 26 -22.09 11.61 -17.10
C SER A 26 -22.25 10.21 -17.67
N LYS A 27 -21.65 9.19 -17.05
CA LYS A 27 -21.73 7.79 -17.49
C LYS A 27 -22.45 6.91 -16.48
N HIS A 28 -23.18 5.95 -16.99
CA HIS A 28 -23.81 4.93 -16.15
C HIS A 28 -22.73 4.18 -15.36
N ARG A 29 -22.95 4.05 -14.04
CA ARG A 29 -22.14 3.25 -13.13
C ARG A 29 -23.01 2.22 -12.48
N THR A 30 -22.62 0.95 -12.57
CA THR A 30 -23.24 -0.12 -11.80
C THR A 30 -22.40 -0.34 -10.53
N PHE A 31 -23.08 -0.41 -9.40
CA PHE A 31 -22.45 -0.70 -8.11
C PHE A 31 -22.44 -2.21 -7.93
N SER A 32 -21.27 -2.83 -8.00
CA SER A 32 -21.14 -4.29 -7.89
C SER A 32 -21.35 -4.82 -6.47
N ASP A 33 -21.19 -3.96 -5.45
CA ASP A 33 -21.27 -4.30 -4.03
C ASP A 33 -22.30 -3.49 -3.24
N GLY A 34 -23.15 -2.72 -3.93
CA GLY A 34 -24.14 -1.87 -3.31
C GLY A 34 -23.61 -0.57 -2.70
N THR A 35 -22.32 -0.27 -2.84
CA THR A 35 -21.73 0.99 -2.38
C THR A 35 -21.83 2.08 -3.45
N LEU A 36 -22.19 3.30 -3.02
CA LEU A 36 -22.22 4.49 -3.86
C LEU A 36 -20.90 5.24 -3.71
N SER A 37 -20.08 5.31 -4.76
CA SER A 37 -18.89 6.13 -4.80
C SER A 37 -19.14 7.44 -5.53
N PHE A 38 -19.09 8.56 -4.81
CA PHE A 38 -19.25 9.92 -5.34
C PHE A 38 -17.92 10.68 -5.50
N ASN A 39 -16.80 10.09 -5.10
CA ASN A 39 -15.50 10.77 -5.04
C ASN A 39 -14.63 10.54 -6.27
N VAL A 40 -15.19 10.00 -7.35
CA VAL A 40 -14.47 9.63 -8.59
C VAL A 40 -15.14 10.24 -9.80
N SER A 41 -14.40 10.94 -10.65
CA SER A 41 -14.88 11.38 -11.96
C SER A 41 -15.07 10.21 -12.93
N ASP A 42 -15.68 10.43 -14.09
CA ASP A 42 -15.85 9.37 -15.09
C ASP A 42 -14.50 8.88 -15.64
N GLU A 43 -13.54 9.78 -15.81
CA GLU A 43 -12.18 9.43 -16.22
C GLU A 43 -11.45 8.63 -15.16
N GLU A 44 -11.53 9.04 -13.89
CA GLU A 44 -10.96 8.29 -12.77
C GLU A 44 -11.59 6.91 -12.62
N ASN A 45 -12.92 6.82 -12.78
CA ASN A 45 -13.64 5.54 -12.76
C ASN A 45 -13.21 4.61 -13.89
N ARG A 46 -12.96 5.15 -15.09
CA ARG A 46 -12.41 4.40 -16.21
C ARG A 46 -11.00 3.86 -15.87
N CYS A 47 -10.11 4.69 -15.30
CA CYS A 47 -8.79 4.26 -14.86
C CYS A 47 -8.89 3.14 -13.80
N LEU A 48 -9.79 3.28 -12.81
CA LEU A 48 -10.04 2.23 -11.83
C LEU A 48 -10.49 0.92 -12.48
N SER A 49 -11.36 1.01 -13.48
CA SER A 49 -11.85 -0.16 -14.22
C SER A 49 -10.71 -0.83 -15.01
N THR A 50 -9.84 -0.06 -15.65
CA THR A 50 -8.65 -0.59 -16.34
C THR A 50 -7.72 -1.31 -15.37
N ILE A 51 -7.40 -0.69 -14.22
CA ILE A 51 -6.56 -1.31 -13.20
C ILE A 51 -7.19 -2.59 -12.64
N SER A 52 -8.49 -2.55 -12.32
CA SER A 52 -9.21 -3.70 -11.74
C SER A 52 -9.43 -4.83 -12.73
N GLY A 53 -9.52 -4.52 -14.02
CA GLY A 53 -9.83 -5.45 -15.10
C GLY A 53 -8.62 -6.11 -15.76
N ILE A 54 -7.43 -5.99 -15.20
CA ILE A 54 -6.24 -6.66 -15.74
C ILE A 54 -6.45 -8.18 -15.71
N GLU A 55 -6.33 -8.83 -16.88
CA GLU A 55 -6.71 -10.25 -17.06
C GLU A 55 -5.77 -11.21 -16.35
N ASN A 56 -4.46 -10.91 -16.32
CA ASN A 56 -3.45 -11.77 -15.73
C ASN A 56 -2.93 -11.15 -14.42
N ALA A 57 -3.73 -11.25 -13.36
CA ALA A 57 -3.38 -10.71 -12.04
C ALA A 57 -3.60 -11.73 -10.93
N ALA A 58 -2.72 -11.71 -9.95
CA ALA A 58 -2.89 -12.36 -8.66
C ALA A 58 -3.37 -11.35 -7.61
N PHE A 59 -3.88 -11.85 -6.50
CA PHE A 59 -4.32 -11.05 -5.36
C PHE A 59 -3.69 -11.58 -4.07
N LEU A 60 -3.46 -10.69 -3.11
CA LEU A 60 -2.95 -11.09 -1.80
C LEU A 60 -4.01 -11.77 -0.92
N LYS A 61 -5.28 -11.70 -1.30
CA LYS A 61 -6.34 -12.48 -0.68
C LYS A 61 -6.02 -13.97 -0.83
N GLU A 62 -5.93 -14.67 0.31
CA GLU A 62 -5.56 -16.11 0.38
C GLU A 62 -4.11 -16.44 -0.06
N ASN A 63 -3.35 -15.47 -0.57
CA ASN A 63 -1.96 -15.62 -1.02
C ASN A 63 -1.01 -14.72 -0.22
N ALA A 64 -1.31 -14.43 1.03
CA ALA A 64 -0.42 -13.71 1.94
C ALA A 64 -0.77 -13.95 3.40
N LYS A 65 0.23 -13.87 4.26
CA LYS A 65 0.05 -13.77 5.72
C LYS A 65 0.05 -12.30 6.10
N PHE A 66 -0.95 -11.91 6.89
CA PHE A 66 -1.06 -10.56 7.45
C PHE A 66 -1.01 -10.60 8.95
N ALA A 67 -0.32 -9.64 9.56
CA ALA A 67 -0.31 -9.49 11.00
C ALA A 67 -0.28 -8.01 11.40
N LEU A 68 -0.89 -7.72 12.54
CA LEU A 68 -0.65 -6.45 13.23
C LEU A 68 0.75 -6.47 13.83
N GLY A 69 1.37 -5.32 13.91
CA GLY A 69 2.51 -5.12 14.80
C GLY A 69 2.07 -5.26 16.27
N ILE A 70 3.05 -5.36 17.16
CA ILE A 70 2.84 -5.57 18.59
C ILE A 70 1.95 -4.46 19.17
N VAL A 71 0.92 -4.83 19.92
CA VAL A 71 0.11 -3.95 20.76
C VAL A 71 0.54 -4.17 22.19
N THR A 72 1.34 -3.29 22.75
CA THR A 72 1.87 -3.44 24.11
C THR A 72 0.81 -3.21 25.19
N GLY A 73 -0.24 -2.42 24.87
CA GLY A 73 -1.19 -1.89 25.85
C GLY A 73 -0.68 -0.63 26.57
N ASN A 74 0.63 -0.52 26.83
CA ASN A 74 1.27 0.66 27.42
C ASN A 74 2.68 0.88 26.85
N ASN A 75 2.78 1.62 25.76
CA ASN A 75 4.07 1.87 25.13
C ASN A 75 5.10 2.56 26.05
N LYS A 76 4.66 3.36 27.01
CA LYS A 76 5.58 4.06 27.93
C LYS A 76 6.33 3.08 28.87
N GLU A 77 5.71 1.96 29.15
CA GLU A 77 6.28 0.90 30.01
C GLU A 77 7.23 -0.01 29.22
N TYR A 78 6.84 -0.39 28.01
CA TYR A 78 7.54 -1.42 27.25
C TYR A 78 8.57 -0.91 26.23
N ILE A 79 8.49 0.37 25.82
CA ILE A 79 9.38 0.94 24.81
C ILE A 79 10.44 1.81 25.46
N SER A 80 11.71 1.49 25.19
CA SER A 80 12.89 2.28 25.59
C SER A 80 13.49 2.99 24.39
N THR A 81 14.09 4.13 24.61
CA THR A 81 14.96 4.81 23.63
C THR A 81 16.44 4.42 23.78
N GLU A 82 16.76 3.63 24.82
CA GLU A 82 18.10 3.15 25.09
C GLU A 82 18.25 1.69 24.68
N LYS A 83 19.30 1.40 23.89
CA LYS A 83 19.69 0.02 23.56
C LYS A 83 20.33 -0.64 24.78
N GLN A 84 19.78 -1.80 25.15
CA GLN A 84 20.29 -2.66 26.23
C GLN A 84 20.62 -4.05 25.67
N SER A 85 21.21 -4.90 26.49
CA SER A 85 21.63 -6.25 26.09
C SER A 85 20.45 -7.18 25.80
N ASP A 86 19.29 -6.94 26.43
CA ASP A 86 18.10 -7.77 26.43
C ASP A 86 16.91 -7.19 25.68
N ASN A 87 17.11 -6.04 25.01
CA ASN A 87 16.09 -5.46 24.14
C ASN A 87 16.56 -5.39 22.67
N GLU A 88 15.62 -5.30 21.77
CA GLU A 88 15.85 -5.24 20.34
C GLU A 88 15.08 -4.11 19.67
N LEU A 89 15.54 -3.71 18.48
CA LEU A 89 14.92 -2.65 17.71
C LEU A 89 13.47 -2.99 17.40
N VAL A 90 12.57 -2.03 17.61
CA VAL A 90 11.16 -2.12 17.22
C VAL A 90 10.77 -0.90 16.40
N LEU A 91 10.09 -1.13 15.28
CA LEU A 91 9.70 -0.09 14.33
C LEU A 91 8.28 0.40 14.57
N LYS A 92 8.08 1.70 14.44
CA LYS A 92 6.79 2.37 14.33
C LYS A 92 6.47 2.68 12.87
N GLY A 93 5.23 3.03 12.58
CA GLY A 93 4.86 3.49 11.24
C GLY A 93 5.66 4.72 10.75
N SER A 94 6.09 5.60 11.66
CA SER A 94 6.97 6.73 11.34
C SER A 94 8.38 6.33 10.93
N ASP A 95 8.83 5.12 11.30
CA ASP A 95 10.19 4.64 11.04
C ASP A 95 10.33 3.99 9.66
N ILE A 96 9.25 3.90 8.89
CA ILE A 96 9.28 3.35 7.55
C ILE A 96 8.89 4.39 6.51
N GLN A 97 9.61 4.35 5.41
CA GLN A 97 9.35 5.08 4.18
C GLN A 97 9.19 4.08 3.04
N ARG A 98 8.74 4.52 1.87
CA ARG A 98 8.72 3.67 0.70
C ARG A 98 10.14 3.14 0.43
N TYR A 99 10.28 1.82 0.42
CA TYR A 99 11.54 1.09 0.20
C TYR A 99 12.60 1.23 1.31
N LYS A 100 12.40 2.03 2.35
CA LYS A 100 13.42 2.31 3.36
C LYS A 100 12.92 2.21 4.79
N VAL A 101 13.83 1.82 5.67
CA VAL A 101 13.64 1.84 7.11
C VAL A 101 14.56 2.91 7.71
N CYS A 102 13.97 3.85 8.47
CA CYS A 102 14.66 4.96 9.15
C CYS A 102 14.32 4.90 10.64
N PRO A 103 15.00 4.04 11.41
CA PRO A 103 14.66 3.78 12.81
C PRO A 103 14.84 5.02 13.67
N SER A 104 13.85 5.36 14.47
CA SER A 104 13.91 6.44 15.47
C SER A 104 14.53 6.01 16.81
N GLY A 105 15.14 4.81 16.87
CA GLY A 105 15.83 4.33 18.07
C GLY A 105 14.89 3.89 19.18
N ASN A 106 13.82 3.16 18.84
CA ASN A 106 12.95 2.53 19.82
C ASN A 106 13.32 1.06 19.99
N TYR A 107 13.36 0.61 21.22
CA TYR A 107 13.72 -0.75 21.58
C TYR A 107 12.66 -1.36 22.48
N ILE A 108 12.49 -2.69 22.39
CA ILE A 108 11.54 -3.45 23.18
C ILE A 108 12.21 -4.75 23.67
N ARG A 109 11.96 -5.15 24.93
CA ARG A 109 12.18 -6.51 25.36
C ARG A 109 11.00 -7.34 24.88
N PHE A 110 11.24 -8.35 24.06
CA PHE A 110 10.17 -9.14 23.46
C PHE A 110 9.66 -10.18 24.45
N GLU A 111 8.63 -9.82 25.18
CA GLU A 111 7.93 -10.64 26.17
C GLU A 111 6.45 -10.79 25.76
N PRO A 112 6.12 -11.69 24.83
CA PRO A 112 4.77 -11.80 24.23
C PRO A 112 3.63 -11.88 25.24
N GLU A 113 3.87 -12.59 26.35
CA GLU A 113 2.89 -12.81 27.42
C GLU A 113 2.46 -11.52 28.15
N SER A 114 3.34 -10.50 28.09
CA SER A 114 3.10 -9.20 28.74
C SER A 114 2.39 -8.20 27.85
N PHE A 115 2.21 -8.50 26.56
CA PHE A 115 1.61 -7.60 25.59
C PHE A 115 0.10 -7.82 25.47
N GLN A 116 -0.62 -6.73 25.19
CA GLN A 116 -2.06 -6.79 25.00
C GLN A 116 -2.45 -7.67 23.79
N GLN A 117 -1.67 -7.57 22.69
CA GLN A 117 -1.86 -8.39 21.51
C GLN A 117 -0.55 -8.55 20.74
N VAL A 118 -0.27 -9.78 20.36
CA VAL A 118 0.90 -10.16 19.58
C VAL A 118 0.50 -11.21 18.55
N ALA A 119 1.08 -11.13 17.35
CA ALA A 119 0.94 -12.19 16.35
C ALA A 119 1.90 -13.34 16.64
N PRO A 120 1.72 -14.52 16.00
CA PRO A 120 2.68 -15.62 16.10
C PRO A 120 4.11 -15.15 15.78
N ILE A 121 5.07 -15.61 16.61
CA ILE A 121 6.46 -15.13 16.53
C ILE A 121 7.10 -15.37 15.17
N GLU A 122 6.74 -16.42 14.48
CA GLU A 122 7.23 -16.76 13.15
C GLU A 122 6.90 -15.68 12.11
N ILE A 123 5.83 -14.90 12.30
CA ILE A 123 5.50 -13.76 11.42
C ILE A 123 6.51 -12.63 11.62
N TYR A 124 6.84 -12.30 12.87
CA TYR A 124 7.88 -11.28 13.14
C TYR A 124 9.25 -11.75 12.68
N ARG A 125 9.55 -13.04 12.84
CA ARG A 125 10.85 -13.68 12.52
C ARG A 125 10.90 -14.27 11.10
N ALA A 126 9.96 -13.93 10.24
CA ALA A 126 10.03 -14.34 8.84
C ALA A 126 11.34 -13.82 8.21
N LYS A 127 11.97 -14.66 7.38
CA LYS A 127 13.24 -14.33 6.69
C LYS A 127 13.09 -13.11 5.79
N GLU A 128 11.91 -12.95 5.21
CA GLU A 128 11.53 -11.82 4.38
C GLU A 128 10.09 -11.46 4.67
N LYS A 129 9.82 -10.19 4.80
CA LYS A 129 8.46 -9.64 4.94
C LYS A 129 8.40 -8.21 4.44
N LEU A 130 7.20 -7.74 4.18
CA LEU A 130 6.93 -6.32 3.96
C LEU A 130 6.31 -5.74 5.22
N LEU A 131 6.81 -4.58 5.59
CA LEU A 131 6.23 -3.74 6.63
C LEU A 131 5.44 -2.63 5.96
N TYR A 132 4.26 -2.28 6.51
CA TYR A 132 3.47 -1.19 5.96
C TYR A 132 2.91 -0.27 7.04
N ARG A 133 2.81 1.01 6.69
CA ARG A 133 2.25 2.03 7.56
C ARG A 133 0.74 1.90 7.62
N PHE A 134 0.18 1.77 8.84
CA PHE A 134 -1.26 1.61 9.03
C PHE A 134 -2.05 2.88 8.73
N ILE A 135 -1.53 4.05 9.12
CA ILE A 135 -2.13 5.36 8.83
C ILE A 135 -1.18 6.12 7.93
N SER A 136 -1.62 6.42 6.71
CA SER A 136 -0.85 7.17 5.74
C SER A 136 -1.77 7.71 4.66
N GLU A 137 -1.44 8.88 4.12
CA GLU A 137 -2.17 9.49 3.01
C GLU A 137 -2.04 8.68 1.71
N VAL A 138 -0.90 8.03 1.54
CA VAL A 138 -0.62 7.12 0.44
C VAL A 138 -0.03 5.81 1.00
N PRO A 139 -0.17 4.67 0.32
CA PRO A 139 0.45 3.43 0.75
C PRO A 139 1.95 3.57 0.91
N VAL A 140 2.49 3.09 2.02
CA VAL A 140 3.92 3.06 2.33
C VAL A 140 4.29 1.66 2.75
N PHE A 141 5.13 1.00 1.94
CA PHE A 141 5.66 -0.32 2.21
C PHE A 141 7.18 -0.31 2.19
N THR A 142 7.78 -1.13 3.03
CA THR A 142 9.22 -1.38 2.99
C THR A 142 9.53 -2.86 3.16
N TYR A 143 10.70 -3.27 2.69
CA TYR A 143 11.19 -4.64 2.79
C TYR A 143 12.01 -4.82 4.07
N ASP A 144 11.76 -5.91 4.78
CA ASP A 144 12.54 -6.32 5.94
C ASP A 144 13.01 -7.77 5.80
N ASN A 145 14.33 -7.94 5.86
CA ASN A 145 15.01 -9.24 5.93
C ASN A 145 15.90 -9.36 7.19
N LYS A 146 15.68 -8.48 8.17
CA LYS A 146 16.41 -8.45 9.44
C LYS A 146 15.60 -9.00 10.60
N GLN A 147 14.41 -9.53 10.31
CA GLN A 147 13.50 -10.06 11.32
C GLN A 147 13.11 -9.02 12.38
N THR A 148 13.03 -7.74 11.97
CA THR A 148 12.78 -6.62 12.86
C THR A 148 11.36 -6.68 13.43
N LEU A 149 11.21 -6.35 14.71
CA LEU A 149 9.90 -6.21 15.37
C LEU A 149 9.23 -4.91 14.93
N SER A 150 7.89 -4.90 14.99
CA SER A 150 7.10 -3.70 14.68
C SER A 150 5.93 -3.54 15.63
N LEU A 151 5.56 -2.28 15.89
CA LEU A 151 4.37 -1.90 16.65
C LEU A 151 3.14 -1.77 15.72
N ASN A 152 1.96 -1.72 16.30
CA ASN A 152 0.66 -1.69 15.61
C ASN A 152 0.43 -0.54 14.63
N SER A 153 1.29 0.47 14.60
CA SER A 153 1.31 1.50 13.54
C SER A 153 2.10 1.07 12.30
N CYS A 154 2.84 -0.05 12.41
CA CYS A 154 3.66 -0.65 11.37
C CYS A 154 3.31 -2.14 11.26
N ASN A 155 2.40 -2.48 10.38
CA ASN A 155 1.87 -3.82 10.20
C ASN A 155 2.69 -4.64 9.20
N ILE A 156 2.40 -5.93 9.14
CA ILE A 156 3.18 -6.92 8.38
C ILE A 156 2.30 -7.54 7.30
N VAL A 157 2.88 -7.73 6.12
CA VAL A 157 2.36 -8.61 5.07
C VAL A 157 3.50 -9.45 4.50
N ILE A 158 3.27 -10.74 4.37
CA ILE A 158 4.18 -11.70 3.74
C ILE A 158 3.46 -12.26 2.52
N PRO A 159 3.74 -11.73 1.32
CA PRO A 159 3.21 -12.29 0.09
C PRO A 159 3.67 -13.74 -0.11
N GLU A 160 2.74 -14.61 -0.50
CA GLU A 160 2.97 -16.04 -0.80
C GLU A 160 2.34 -16.37 -2.16
N ILE A 161 2.54 -15.53 -3.17
CA ILE A 161 2.05 -15.73 -4.54
C ILE A 161 3.09 -16.54 -5.31
N ASP A 162 2.71 -17.73 -5.78
CA ASP A 162 3.60 -18.58 -6.54
C ASP A 162 4.16 -17.86 -7.77
N GLY A 163 5.49 -17.94 -7.94
CA GLY A 163 6.21 -17.34 -9.06
C GLY A 163 6.40 -15.84 -8.98
N LEU A 164 5.91 -15.14 -7.93
CA LEU A 164 6.14 -13.71 -7.74
C LEU A 164 7.07 -13.43 -6.56
N ALA A 165 8.17 -12.74 -6.84
CA ALA A 165 9.14 -12.34 -5.82
C ALA A 165 8.59 -11.23 -4.92
N ILE A 166 8.89 -11.27 -3.62
CA ILE A 166 8.42 -10.29 -2.63
C ILE A 166 8.81 -8.85 -2.99
N LYS A 167 9.99 -8.61 -3.56
CA LYS A 167 10.43 -7.28 -3.99
C LYS A 167 9.69 -6.78 -5.23
N TYR A 168 9.24 -7.68 -6.10
CA TYR A 168 8.33 -7.33 -7.18
C TYR A 168 6.98 -6.86 -6.63
N VAL A 169 6.40 -7.61 -5.70
CA VAL A 169 5.15 -7.23 -5.01
C VAL A 169 5.31 -5.90 -4.27
N LEU A 170 6.47 -5.67 -3.61
CA LEU A 170 6.80 -4.37 -3.00
C LEU A 170 6.74 -3.22 -4.00
N ALA A 171 7.30 -3.41 -5.19
CA ALA A 171 7.28 -2.40 -6.24
C ALA A 171 5.85 -2.03 -6.64
N ILE A 172 5.02 -3.05 -6.88
CA ILE A 172 3.60 -2.86 -7.22
C ILE A 172 2.87 -2.09 -6.11
N LEU A 173 3.00 -2.53 -4.84
CA LEU A 173 2.31 -1.92 -3.70
C LEU A 173 2.73 -0.48 -3.41
N ASN A 174 3.95 -0.09 -3.79
CA ASN A 174 4.46 1.27 -3.66
C ASN A 174 4.24 2.14 -4.92
N SER A 175 3.64 1.62 -5.98
CA SER A 175 3.43 2.39 -7.20
C SER A 175 2.39 3.50 -7.06
N SER A 176 2.43 4.47 -7.97
CA SER A 176 1.37 5.48 -8.09
C SER A 176 0.05 4.86 -8.53
N VAL A 177 0.08 3.77 -9.30
CA VAL A 177 -1.10 3.01 -9.71
C VAL A 177 -1.86 2.52 -8.48
N VAL A 178 -1.16 1.89 -7.53
CA VAL A 178 -1.77 1.37 -6.30
C VAL A 178 -2.16 2.51 -5.35
N ALA A 179 -1.38 3.59 -5.28
CA ALA A 179 -1.74 4.78 -4.51
C ALA A 179 -3.06 5.39 -5.01
N PHE A 180 -3.20 5.54 -6.33
CA PHE A 180 -4.45 5.98 -6.97
C PHE A 180 -5.60 5.00 -6.69
N PHE A 181 -5.40 3.72 -6.96
CA PHE A 181 -6.40 2.67 -6.77
C PHE A 181 -6.97 2.69 -5.34
N ILE A 182 -6.10 2.67 -4.32
CA ILE A 182 -6.53 2.65 -2.92
C ILE A 182 -7.22 3.97 -2.54
N SER A 183 -6.66 5.12 -2.92
CA SER A 183 -7.23 6.42 -2.57
C SER A 183 -8.62 6.64 -3.18
N LYS A 184 -8.83 6.19 -4.42
CA LYS A 184 -10.09 6.40 -5.14
C LYS A 184 -11.14 5.35 -4.83
N LYS A 185 -10.73 4.10 -4.59
CA LYS A 185 -11.65 3.01 -4.29
C LYS A 185 -12.14 3.03 -2.84
N PHE A 186 -11.26 3.33 -1.88
CA PHE A 186 -11.58 3.20 -0.46
C PHE A 186 -11.71 4.52 0.29
N ASN A 187 -11.16 5.59 -0.24
CA ASN A 187 -11.22 6.94 0.36
C ASN A 187 -10.91 6.92 1.88
N SER A 188 -9.83 6.28 2.27
CA SER A 188 -9.44 6.07 3.68
C SER A 188 -7.95 6.36 3.88
N VAL A 189 -7.63 7.02 5.00
CA VAL A 189 -6.25 7.20 5.46
C VAL A 189 -5.72 5.97 6.21
N LYS A 190 -6.59 5.02 6.56
CA LYS A 190 -6.19 3.74 7.15
C LYS A 190 -6.01 2.71 6.05
N LEU A 191 -4.81 2.17 5.96
CA LEU A 191 -4.51 1.08 5.04
C LEU A 191 -4.88 -0.26 5.69
N LEU A 192 -6.09 -0.74 5.39
CA LEU A 192 -6.59 -1.99 5.94
C LEU A 192 -6.11 -3.19 5.10
N ARG A 193 -6.03 -4.37 5.74
CA ARG A 193 -5.78 -5.64 5.06
C ARG A 193 -6.73 -5.85 3.88
N SER A 194 -8.04 -5.62 4.07
CA SER A 194 -9.06 -5.75 3.02
C SER A 194 -8.87 -4.82 1.81
N HIS A 195 -8.15 -3.68 1.98
CA HIS A 195 -7.77 -2.81 0.88
C HIS A 195 -6.61 -3.41 0.08
N ILE A 196 -5.58 -3.91 0.79
CA ILE A 196 -4.38 -4.50 0.19
C ILE A 196 -4.74 -5.79 -0.57
N GLU A 197 -5.62 -6.60 -0.01
CA GLU A 197 -6.10 -7.85 -0.61
C GLU A 197 -6.83 -7.68 -1.95
N GLN A 198 -7.33 -6.48 -2.24
CA GLN A 198 -8.04 -6.16 -3.48
C GLN A 198 -7.15 -5.53 -4.57
N VAL A 199 -5.87 -5.31 -4.28
CA VAL A 199 -4.93 -4.79 -5.28
C VAL A 199 -4.62 -5.89 -6.29
N PRO A 200 -4.93 -5.69 -7.59
CA PRO A 200 -4.53 -6.64 -8.62
C PRO A 200 -3.03 -6.52 -8.86
N ILE A 201 -2.30 -7.62 -8.72
CA ILE A 201 -0.85 -7.70 -8.91
C ILE A 201 -0.60 -8.39 -10.25
N PRO A 202 -0.07 -7.71 -11.28
CA PRO A 202 0.19 -8.31 -12.58
C PRO A 202 1.11 -9.53 -12.46
N ILE A 203 0.74 -10.64 -13.11
CA ILE A 203 1.61 -11.81 -13.24
C ILE A 203 2.46 -11.61 -14.48
N VAL A 204 3.77 -11.56 -14.30
CA VAL A 204 4.76 -11.31 -15.36
C VAL A 204 5.85 -12.38 -15.35
N SER A 205 6.64 -12.44 -16.41
CA SER A 205 7.77 -13.36 -16.51
C SER A 205 8.86 -13.08 -15.45
N ALA A 206 9.69 -14.07 -15.15
CA ALA A 206 10.82 -13.92 -14.26
C ALA A 206 11.78 -12.80 -14.72
N GLU A 207 12.00 -12.66 -16.04
CA GLU A 207 12.86 -11.63 -16.63
C GLU A 207 12.31 -10.21 -16.39
N GLU A 208 11.00 -10.02 -16.55
CA GLU A 208 10.35 -8.75 -16.27
C GLU A 208 10.41 -8.41 -14.78
N GLN A 209 10.20 -9.41 -13.89
CA GLN A 209 10.37 -9.22 -12.45
C GLN A 209 11.80 -8.81 -12.11
N ASP A 210 12.81 -9.49 -12.67
CA ASP A 210 14.22 -9.19 -12.42
C ASP A 210 14.58 -7.74 -12.80
N SER A 211 14.01 -7.24 -13.90
CA SER A 211 14.22 -5.85 -14.34
C SER A 211 13.66 -4.86 -13.33
N ILE A 212 12.49 -5.14 -12.75
CA ILE A 212 11.84 -4.34 -11.71
C ILE A 212 12.61 -4.45 -10.39
N ILE A 213 12.98 -5.67 -9.98
CA ILE A 213 13.71 -5.93 -8.73
C ILE A 213 15.06 -5.21 -8.71
N LYS A 214 15.80 -5.20 -9.82
CA LYS A 214 17.05 -4.44 -9.93
C LYS A 214 16.85 -2.94 -9.65
N LYS A 215 15.75 -2.34 -10.10
CA LYS A 215 15.43 -0.95 -9.78
C LYS A 215 15.03 -0.78 -8.32
N VAL A 216 14.24 -1.70 -7.75
CA VAL A 216 13.94 -1.72 -6.31
C VAL A 216 15.21 -1.76 -5.48
N ASP A 217 16.13 -2.66 -5.80
CA ASP A 217 17.40 -2.79 -5.08
C ASP A 217 18.26 -1.51 -5.19
N ARG A 218 18.26 -0.86 -6.35
CA ARG A 218 18.92 0.44 -6.51
C ARG A 218 18.28 1.51 -5.61
N ILE A 219 16.95 1.61 -5.56
CA ILE A 219 16.25 2.57 -4.69
C ILE A 219 16.56 2.27 -3.22
N MET A 220 16.50 1.00 -2.81
CA MET A 220 16.79 0.59 -1.43
C MET A 220 18.20 0.93 -0.97
N ASN A 221 19.18 0.85 -1.88
CA ASN A 221 20.60 1.07 -1.59
C ASN A 221 21.10 2.49 -1.94
N SER A 222 20.26 3.33 -2.56
CA SER A 222 20.63 4.70 -2.94
C SER A 222 20.32 5.68 -1.82
N PHE A 223 21.14 6.73 -1.71
CA PHE A 223 20.89 7.91 -0.88
C PHE A 223 20.66 9.17 -1.71
N GLU A 224 20.83 9.07 -3.03
CA GLU A 224 20.69 10.19 -3.97
C GLU A 224 19.77 9.82 -5.15
N ASN A 225 19.13 10.82 -5.72
CA ASN A 225 18.27 10.68 -6.91
C ASN A 225 17.17 9.60 -6.80
N ILE A 226 16.62 9.40 -5.60
CA ILE A 226 15.59 8.38 -5.36
C ILE A 226 14.32 8.70 -6.16
N SER A 227 13.95 9.95 -6.28
CA SER A 227 12.79 10.39 -7.06
C SER A 227 12.90 10.04 -8.55
N GLY A 228 14.10 10.21 -9.15
CA GLY A 228 14.34 9.81 -10.54
C GLY A 228 14.27 8.29 -10.73
N LEU A 229 14.92 7.52 -9.86
CA LEU A 229 14.89 6.06 -9.90
C LEU A 229 13.46 5.51 -9.75
N TYR A 230 12.68 6.14 -8.88
CA TYR A 230 11.30 5.77 -8.69
C TYR A 230 10.44 6.12 -9.90
N SER A 231 10.60 7.31 -10.49
CA SER A 231 9.84 7.67 -11.68
C SER A 231 10.03 6.64 -12.80
N GLU A 232 11.27 6.20 -13.02
CA GLU A 232 11.56 5.13 -13.98
C GLU A 232 10.88 3.79 -13.62
N LEU A 233 10.89 3.42 -12.32
CA LEU A 233 10.21 2.22 -11.83
C LEU A 233 8.70 2.32 -11.99
N ASP A 234 8.13 3.46 -11.64
CA ASP A 234 6.69 3.71 -11.70
C ASP A 234 6.17 3.70 -13.13
N ASP A 235 6.95 4.23 -14.08
CA ASP A 235 6.64 4.15 -15.52
C ASP A 235 6.60 2.70 -16.03
N MET A 236 7.52 1.85 -15.58
CA MET A 236 7.49 0.41 -15.91
C MET A 236 6.21 -0.24 -15.36
N ILE A 237 5.86 0.05 -14.10
CA ILE A 237 4.66 -0.50 -13.46
C ILE A 237 3.39 -0.01 -14.16
N MET A 238 3.28 1.26 -14.52
CA MET A 238 2.16 1.77 -15.31
C MET A 238 2.00 1.02 -16.65
N GLY A 239 3.13 0.61 -17.25
CA GLY A 239 3.13 -0.24 -18.45
C GLY A 239 2.49 -1.60 -18.21
N LEU A 240 2.75 -2.24 -17.07
CA LEU A 240 2.18 -3.55 -16.72
C LEU A 240 0.64 -3.52 -16.61
N TYR A 241 0.07 -2.38 -16.22
CA TYR A 241 -1.39 -2.19 -16.18
C TYR A 241 -1.97 -1.70 -17.51
N HIS A 242 -1.18 -1.66 -18.58
CA HIS A 242 -1.60 -1.20 -19.91
C HIS A 242 -2.22 0.20 -19.91
N LEU A 243 -1.75 1.08 -19.01
CA LEU A 243 -2.28 2.43 -18.85
C LEU A 243 -1.84 3.32 -20.03
N THR A 244 -2.82 3.96 -20.66
CA THR A 244 -2.58 4.92 -21.73
C THR A 244 -1.92 6.20 -21.19
N VAL A 245 -1.38 7.02 -22.10
CA VAL A 245 -0.83 8.35 -21.73
C VAL A 245 -1.87 9.19 -20.99
N GLN A 246 -3.14 9.09 -21.38
CA GLN A 246 -4.22 9.83 -20.71
C GLN A 246 -4.48 9.30 -19.30
N ASP A 247 -4.48 7.97 -19.09
CA ASP A 247 -4.64 7.36 -17.77
C ASP A 247 -3.52 7.77 -16.83
N ARG A 248 -2.27 7.78 -17.30
CA ARG A 248 -1.10 8.23 -16.55
C ARG A 248 -1.24 9.69 -16.09
N LYS A 249 -1.74 10.59 -16.97
CA LYS A 249 -2.01 11.99 -16.61
C LYS A 249 -3.08 12.10 -15.52
N ILE A 250 -4.15 11.30 -15.60
CA ILE A 250 -5.23 11.28 -14.61
C ILE A 250 -4.68 10.83 -13.25
N ILE A 251 -3.91 9.74 -13.21
CA ILE A 251 -3.29 9.23 -11.98
C ILE A 251 -2.37 10.29 -11.37
N THR A 252 -1.49 10.89 -12.18
CA THR A 252 -0.56 11.94 -11.72
C THR A 252 -1.32 13.14 -11.16
N ALA A 253 -2.37 13.61 -11.84
CA ALA A 253 -3.19 14.72 -11.38
C ALA A 253 -3.93 14.40 -10.07
N ALA A 254 -4.46 13.19 -9.93
CA ALA A 254 -5.15 12.74 -8.73
C ALA A 254 -4.24 12.61 -7.50
N LEU A 255 -2.93 12.44 -7.73
CA LEU A 255 -1.91 12.32 -6.69
C LEU A 255 -1.10 13.61 -6.50
N ALA A 256 -1.43 14.68 -7.24
CA ALA A 256 -0.75 15.97 -7.12
C ALA A 256 -0.86 16.50 -5.68
N GLY A 257 0.26 16.97 -5.14
CA GLY A 257 0.37 17.45 -3.75
C GLY A 257 0.49 16.36 -2.70
N LYS A 258 0.37 15.07 -3.07
CA LYS A 258 0.65 13.96 -2.14
C LYS A 258 2.14 13.65 -2.17
N ASN A 259 2.72 13.58 -0.98
CA ASN A 259 4.14 13.23 -0.85
C ASN A 259 4.31 11.72 -1.05
N LEU A 260 4.63 11.29 -2.28
CA LEU A 260 4.95 9.90 -2.61
C LEU A 260 6.33 9.49 -2.09
N PHE A 261 7.24 10.46 -1.88
CA PHE A 261 8.57 10.31 -1.33
C PHE A 261 8.86 11.41 -0.33
N ILE A 262 9.57 11.05 0.73
CA ILE A 262 10.26 12.02 1.58
C ILE A 262 11.72 11.97 1.10
N ASP A 263 12.21 13.09 0.58
CA ASP A 263 13.64 13.24 0.34
C ASP A 263 14.36 13.17 1.69
N PHE A 264 15.42 12.36 1.74
CA PHE A 264 16.23 12.16 2.94
C PHE A 264 17.34 13.21 3.00
#